data_d46ef703ccd64bd655de6e78f5475dff
#
_entry.id   d46ef703ccd64bd655de6e78f5475dff
#
_cell.length_a   1.000
_cell.length_b   1.000
_cell.length_c   1.000
_cell.angle_alpha   90.00
_cell.angle_beta   90.00
_cell.angle_gamma   90.00
#
_symmetry.space_group_name_H-M   'P 1'
#
loop_
_entity.id
_entity.type
_entity.pdbx_description
1 polymer ?
#
loop_
_entity_poly.entity_id
_entity_poly.type
_entity_poly.pdbx_seq_one_letter_code
_entity_poly.pdbx_strand_id
1 'polypeptide(L)'
;MFLADAGNVNQIDQAPVTGAEVSIQSVAAFDTSTGLYTILPTDGLSYQEEATWRLRIEIGDGAATANLHLPAAASFAPPTQHTAGADLEVDVSGQDFHSLLVVVLEAESGDVTWSNEPETAREFYDFTHGSTEELAVTIPGDEAFPNQSAYVVGVAGMKHTGASDLTRMNTAL
;
A
#
# COMPACT_ATOMS: atom_id res chain seq x y z
N MET A 1 -4.44 4.89 -1.62
CA MET A 1 -4.86 4.67 -3.03
C MET A 1 -4.65 5.95 -3.80
N PHE A 2 -4.02 5.90 -4.97
CA PHE A 2 -3.89 7.04 -5.87
C PHE A 2 -4.98 7.03 -6.93
N LEU A 3 -5.53 8.21 -7.24
CA LEU A 3 -6.41 8.44 -8.38
C LEU A 3 -5.74 9.41 -9.34
N ALA A 4 -5.68 9.05 -10.61
CA ALA A 4 -5.17 9.90 -11.67
C ALA A 4 -6.04 9.77 -12.93
N ASP A 5 -6.04 10.82 -13.77
CA ASP A 5 -6.68 10.74 -15.08
C ASP A 5 -5.93 9.77 -15.98
N ALA A 6 -6.58 8.69 -16.37
CA ALA A 6 -5.99 7.51 -17.02
C ALA A 6 -5.60 7.72 -18.49
N GLY A 7 -5.48 8.94 -18.97
CA GLY A 7 -5.07 9.20 -20.34
C GLY A 7 -3.68 8.65 -20.68
N ASN A 8 -2.76 8.63 -19.70
CA ASN A 8 -1.41 8.12 -19.90
C ASN A 8 -0.73 7.80 -18.56
N VAL A 9 -0.36 6.55 -18.35
CA VAL A 9 0.37 6.08 -17.14
C VAL A 9 1.67 6.86 -16.89
N ASN A 10 2.34 7.33 -17.93
CA ASN A 10 3.57 8.13 -17.80
C ASN A 10 3.32 9.56 -17.27
N GLN A 11 2.06 9.96 -17.11
CA GLN A 11 1.65 11.29 -16.62
C GLN A 11 0.86 11.19 -15.31
N ILE A 12 0.92 10.05 -14.62
CA ILE A 12 0.11 9.78 -13.43
C ILE A 12 0.33 10.82 -12.33
N ASP A 13 1.55 11.31 -12.17
CA ASP A 13 1.90 12.36 -11.19
C ASP A 13 1.50 13.77 -11.64
N GLN A 14 1.18 13.95 -12.93
CA GLN A 14 0.86 15.26 -13.52
C GLN A 14 -0.65 15.52 -13.58
N ALA A 15 -1.46 14.51 -13.38
CA ALA A 15 -2.90 14.58 -13.47
C ALA A 15 -3.59 13.89 -12.26
N PRO A 16 -3.25 14.31 -11.02
CA PRO A 16 -3.91 13.75 -9.85
C PRO A 16 -5.41 14.12 -9.87
N VAL A 17 -6.26 13.16 -9.56
CA VAL A 17 -7.68 13.40 -9.35
C VAL A 17 -7.90 13.71 -7.88
N THR A 18 -8.32 14.93 -7.58
CA THR A 18 -8.65 15.42 -6.25
C THR A 18 -10.14 15.73 -6.13
N GLY A 19 -10.67 15.79 -4.91
CA GLY A 19 -12.08 16.12 -4.66
C GLY A 19 -13.04 14.98 -5.01
N ALA A 20 -12.56 13.77 -5.23
CA ALA A 20 -13.42 12.60 -5.32
C ALA A 20 -13.91 12.19 -3.92
N GLU A 21 -15.12 11.68 -3.82
CA GLU A 21 -15.57 10.97 -2.62
C GLU A 21 -15.19 9.50 -2.75
N VAL A 22 -14.24 9.06 -1.92
CA VAL A 22 -13.74 7.70 -1.92
C VAL A 22 -14.10 7.02 -0.60
N SER A 23 -14.61 5.80 -0.67
CA SER A 23 -14.91 5.01 0.51
C SER A 23 -14.62 3.52 0.30
N ILE A 24 -14.21 2.85 1.38
CA ILE A 24 -14.06 1.39 1.46
C ILE A 24 -14.98 0.89 2.57
N GLN A 25 -15.87 -0.05 2.28
CA GLN A 25 -16.87 -0.58 3.24
C GLN A 25 -17.67 0.54 3.94
N SER A 26 -17.95 1.63 3.22
CA SER A 26 -18.59 2.86 3.74
C SER A 26 -17.73 3.71 4.68
N VAL A 27 -16.47 3.36 4.91
CA VAL A 27 -15.52 4.23 5.61
C VAL A 27 -14.93 5.21 4.59
N ALA A 28 -15.12 6.52 4.82
CA ALA A 28 -14.62 7.55 3.92
C ALA A 28 -13.10 7.66 3.99
N ALA A 29 -12.46 7.78 2.83
CA ALA A 29 -11.04 8.08 2.73
C ALA A 29 -10.81 9.59 2.75
N PHE A 30 -9.71 10.01 3.35
CA PHE A 30 -9.26 11.40 3.37
C PHE A 30 -8.48 11.70 2.07
N ASP A 31 -8.85 12.80 1.39
CA ASP A 31 -8.13 13.32 0.22
C ASP A 31 -6.96 14.19 0.67
N THR A 32 -5.74 13.80 0.34
CA THR A 32 -4.53 14.57 0.65
C THR A 32 -4.29 15.74 -0.31
N SER A 33 -5.20 15.97 -1.27
CA SER A 33 -5.07 16.98 -2.35
C SER A 33 -3.94 16.70 -3.35
N THR A 34 -3.39 15.52 -3.34
CA THR A 34 -2.36 15.05 -4.30
C THR A 34 -2.84 13.87 -5.15
N GLY A 35 -4.14 13.56 -5.11
CA GLY A 35 -4.71 12.33 -5.70
C GLY A 35 -4.53 11.09 -4.83
N LEU A 36 -3.88 11.22 -3.69
CA LEU A 36 -3.78 10.15 -2.69
C LEU A 36 -4.97 10.20 -1.74
N TYR A 37 -5.66 9.09 -1.61
CA TYR A 37 -6.78 8.87 -0.68
C TYR A 37 -6.37 7.84 0.37
N THR A 38 -6.46 8.22 1.65
CA THR A 38 -6.02 7.40 2.78
C THR A 38 -7.15 7.13 3.76
N ILE A 39 -7.14 5.96 4.37
CA ILE A 39 -7.97 5.59 5.52
C ILE A 39 -7.00 5.21 6.63
N LEU A 40 -7.14 5.87 7.77
CA LEU A 40 -6.29 5.56 8.92
C LEU A 40 -6.83 4.34 9.68
N PRO A 41 -5.98 3.60 10.41
CA PRO A 41 -6.42 2.48 11.24
C PRO A 41 -7.49 2.87 12.27
N THR A 42 -7.51 4.15 12.70
CA THR A 42 -8.48 4.70 13.64
C THR A 42 -9.86 4.97 13.04
N ASP A 43 -10.00 4.95 11.70
CA ASP A 43 -11.26 5.24 11.00
C ASP A 43 -12.23 4.05 11.00
N GLY A 44 -11.83 2.94 11.63
CA GLY A 44 -12.70 1.78 11.86
C GLY A 44 -12.66 0.73 10.75
N LEU A 45 -11.77 0.85 9.77
CA LEU A 45 -11.53 -0.20 8.79
C LEU A 45 -10.48 -1.17 9.33
N SER A 46 -10.88 -2.41 9.58
CA SER A 46 -9.97 -3.45 10.10
C SER A 46 -9.67 -4.45 9.00
N TYR A 47 -8.38 -4.71 8.79
CA TYR A 47 -7.92 -5.76 7.87
C TYR A 47 -8.47 -7.13 8.30
N GLN A 48 -8.98 -7.87 7.33
CA GLN A 48 -9.42 -9.25 7.47
C GLN A 48 -8.86 -10.04 6.29
N GLU A 49 -8.11 -11.07 6.57
CA GLU A 49 -7.54 -11.94 5.54
C GLU A 49 -8.62 -12.48 4.59
N GLU A 50 -8.29 -12.54 3.31
CA GLU A 50 -9.13 -13.08 2.24
C GLU A 50 -10.54 -12.46 2.14
N ALA A 51 -10.78 -11.37 2.85
CA ALA A 51 -12.03 -10.66 2.77
C ALA A 51 -12.20 -9.93 1.42
N THR A 52 -13.43 -9.66 1.07
CA THR A 52 -13.77 -8.79 -0.05
C THR A 52 -14.28 -7.46 0.47
N TRP A 53 -13.58 -6.40 0.16
CA TRP A 53 -13.99 -5.04 0.46
C TRP A 53 -14.60 -4.36 -0.75
N ARG A 54 -15.64 -3.57 -0.52
CA ARG A 54 -16.27 -2.78 -1.56
C ARG A 54 -15.65 -1.38 -1.57
N LEU A 55 -14.99 -1.04 -2.66
CA LEU A 55 -14.54 0.31 -3.00
C LEU A 55 -15.66 1.06 -3.71
N ARG A 56 -15.89 2.32 -3.36
CA ARG A 56 -16.74 3.27 -4.06
C ARG A 56 -15.98 4.56 -4.31
N ILE A 57 -16.07 5.07 -5.52
CA ILE A 57 -15.47 6.34 -5.94
C ILE A 57 -16.57 7.16 -6.61
N GLU A 58 -16.75 8.41 -6.20
CA GLU A 58 -17.70 9.36 -6.78
C GLU A 58 -16.96 10.64 -7.17
N ILE A 59 -17.18 11.10 -8.41
CA ILE A 59 -16.58 12.32 -8.95
C ILE A 59 -17.67 13.05 -9.75
N GLY A 60 -18.09 14.23 -9.27
CA GLY A 60 -19.22 14.95 -9.86
C GLY A 60 -20.48 14.06 -9.91
N ASP A 61 -21.05 13.88 -11.09
CA ASP A 61 -22.23 13.02 -11.31
C ASP A 61 -21.86 11.55 -11.61
N GLY A 62 -20.56 11.22 -11.65
CA GLY A 62 -20.06 9.88 -11.96
C GLY A 62 -19.79 9.06 -10.71
N ALA A 63 -20.08 7.77 -10.75
CA ALA A 63 -19.73 6.84 -9.70
C ALA A 63 -19.15 5.54 -10.27
N ALA A 64 -18.20 4.96 -9.54
CA ALA A 64 -17.62 3.65 -9.84
C ALA A 64 -17.55 2.80 -8.56
N THR A 65 -17.66 1.50 -8.71
CA THR A 65 -17.43 0.55 -7.61
C THR A 65 -16.53 -0.58 -8.08
N ALA A 66 -15.73 -1.11 -7.14
CA ALA A 66 -14.94 -2.31 -7.33
C ALA A 66 -14.99 -3.19 -6.09
N ASN A 67 -14.75 -4.47 -6.27
CA ASN A 67 -14.49 -5.39 -5.18
C ASN A 67 -12.96 -5.57 -5.06
N LEU A 68 -12.45 -5.30 -3.88
CA LEU A 68 -11.04 -5.49 -3.53
C LEU A 68 -10.93 -6.81 -2.76
N HIS A 69 -10.27 -7.79 -3.34
CA HIS A 69 -9.97 -9.04 -2.64
C HIS A 69 -8.67 -8.85 -1.87
N LEU A 70 -8.76 -8.92 -0.55
CA LEU A 70 -7.60 -8.79 0.31
C LEU A 70 -6.80 -10.11 0.27
N PRO A 71 -5.48 -10.04 0.13
CA PRO A 71 -4.64 -11.24 0.23
C PRO A 71 -4.65 -11.79 1.66
N ALA A 72 -4.13 -12.97 1.86
CA ALA A 72 -3.75 -13.45 3.18
C ALA A 72 -2.67 -12.53 3.78
N ALA A 73 -2.48 -12.56 5.10
CA ALA A 73 -1.39 -11.81 5.71
C ALA A 73 -0.03 -12.35 5.24
N ALA A 74 0.93 -11.45 5.04
CA ALA A 74 2.28 -11.86 4.74
C ALA A 74 2.87 -12.64 5.93
N SER A 75 3.46 -13.80 5.65
CA SER A 75 4.10 -14.61 6.68
C SER A 75 5.60 -14.37 6.65
N PHE A 76 6.11 -13.71 7.67
CA PHE A 76 7.52 -13.46 7.88
C PHE A 76 7.87 -13.71 9.35
N ALA A 77 8.96 -14.44 9.61
CA ALA A 77 9.48 -14.69 10.95
C ALA A 77 10.79 -13.93 11.12
N PRO A 78 10.79 -12.74 11.72
CA PRO A 78 12.02 -12.00 11.94
C PRO A 78 12.93 -12.73 12.91
N PRO A 79 14.26 -12.56 12.80
CA PRO A 79 15.19 -13.11 13.76
C PRO A 79 14.96 -12.51 15.15
N THR A 80 15.08 -13.31 16.19
CA THR A 80 14.91 -12.84 17.59
C THR A 80 16.07 -11.96 18.06
N GLN A 81 17.18 -11.98 17.34
CA GLN A 81 18.36 -11.14 17.58
C GLN A 81 18.90 -10.67 16.24
N HIS A 82 19.21 -9.40 16.15
CA HIS A 82 19.83 -8.78 14.98
C HIS A 82 20.98 -7.89 15.41
N THR A 83 22.05 -7.85 14.62
CA THR A 83 23.21 -7.00 14.90
C THR A 83 22.94 -5.61 14.36
N ALA A 84 23.11 -4.57 15.19
CA ALA A 84 22.98 -3.18 14.75
C ALA A 84 23.90 -2.90 13.54
N GLY A 85 23.40 -2.20 12.56
CA GLY A 85 24.09 -1.89 11.31
C GLY A 85 24.21 -3.06 10.31
N ALA A 86 23.71 -4.24 10.62
CA ALA A 86 23.66 -5.35 9.66
C ALA A 86 22.39 -5.32 8.84
N ASP A 87 22.46 -5.66 7.56
CA ASP A 87 21.29 -5.79 6.70
C ASP A 87 20.36 -6.93 7.15
N LEU A 88 19.07 -6.75 6.94
CA LEU A 88 18.05 -7.78 7.18
C LEU A 88 17.31 -8.08 5.89
N GLU A 89 17.29 -9.35 5.51
CA GLU A 89 16.49 -9.82 4.38
C GLU A 89 15.08 -10.24 4.87
N VAL A 90 14.06 -9.69 4.23
CA VAL A 90 12.65 -10.10 4.37
C VAL A 90 12.28 -10.83 3.10
N ASP A 91 12.08 -12.13 3.16
CA ASP A 91 11.71 -12.97 2.03
C ASP A 91 10.34 -13.60 2.28
N VAL A 92 9.36 -13.28 1.41
CA VAL A 92 8.02 -13.88 1.38
C VAL A 92 7.77 -14.57 0.03
N SER A 93 8.81 -14.98 -0.65
CA SER A 93 8.73 -15.69 -1.93
C SER A 93 7.81 -16.92 -1.82
N GLY A 94 7.02 -17.12 -2.86
CA GLY A 94 6.04 -18.22 -2.90
C GLY A 94 4.68 -17.89 -2.26
N GLN A 95 4.52 -16.70 -1.67
CA GLN A 95 3.21 -16.18 -1.27
C GLN A 95 2.58 -15.39 -2.42
N ASP A 96 1.23 -15.30 -2.45
CA ASP A 96 0.47 -14.73 -3.57
C ASP A 96 0.35 -13.20 -3.45
N PHE A 97 1.49 -12.50 -3.61
CA PHE A 97 1.57 -11.03 -3.64
C PHE A 97 2.20 -10.55 -4.96
N HIS A 98 2.01 -9.27 -5.26
CA HIS A 98 2.68 -8.58 -6.37
C HIS A 98 3.84 -7.71 -5.89
N SER A 99 3.77 -7.21 -4.66
CA SER A 99 4.83 -6.42 -4.03
C SER A 99 4.79 -6.56 -2.52
N LEU A 100 5.87 -6.15 -1.87
CA LEU A 100 6.06 -6.26 -0.44
C LEU A 100 6.38 -4.89 0.14
N LEU A 101 5.47 -4.36 0.95
CA LEU A 101 5.71 -3.16 1.75
C LEU A 101 6.33 -3.58 3.08
N VAL A 102 7.45 -2.95 3.42
CA VAL A 102 8.16 -3.19 4.68
C VAL A 102 8.40 -1.85 5.36
N VAL A 103 8.10 -1.81 6.65
CA VAL A 103 8.33 -0.63 7.52
C VAL A 103 9.08 -1.08 8.76
N VAL A 104 10.10 -0.33 9.14
CA VAL A 104 10.85 -0.55 10.39
C VAL A 104 10.60 0.61 11.34
N LEU A 105 10.18 0.28 12.56
CA LEU A 105 9.95 1.26 13.62
C LEU A 105 10.85 0.94 14.80
N GLU A 106 11.41 1.98 15.42
CA GLU A 106 12.04 1.83 16.74
C GLU A 106 10.94 1.63 17.80
N ALA A 107 11.03 0.54 18.57
CA ALA A 107 9.93 0.12 19.43
C ALA A 107 9.68 1.08 20.62
N GLU A 108 10.69 1.82 21.07
CA GLU A 108 10.59 2.73 22.21
C GLU A 108 9.96 4.08 21.81
N SER A 109 10.41 4.67 20.71
CA SER A 109 9.91 5.96 20.22
C SER A 109 8.68 5.82 19.33
N GLY A 110 8.54 4.70 18.63
CA GLY A 110 7.54 4.51 17.56
C GLY A 110 7.91 5.21 16.25
N ASP A 111 9.11 5.77 16.17
CA ASP A 111 9.58 6.45 14.96
C ASP A 111 9.87 5.45 13.84
N VAL A 112 9.47 5.79 12.61
CA VAL A 112 9.85 5.04 11.41
C VAL A 112 11.33 5.34 11.12
N THR A 113 12.16 4.30 11.20
CA THR A 113 13.58 4.40 10.86
C THR A 113 13.84 4.09 9.40
N TRP A 114 13.01 3.24 8.80
CA TRP A 114 13.12 2.89 7.39
C TRP A 114 11.80 2.37 6.82
N SER A 115 11.55 2.66 5.55
CA SER A 115 10.43 2.10 4.79
C SER A 115 10.78 2.05 3.30
N ASN A 116 10.23 1.07 2.59
CA ASN A 116 10.20 1.06 1.13
C ASN A 116 8.87 1.59 0.57
N GLU A 117 8.12 2.36 1.36
CA GLU A 117 6.86 2.96 0.93
C GLU A 117 7.09 3.93 -0.23
N PRO A 118 6.35 3.80 -1.34
CA PRO A 118 6.43 4.72 -2.45
C PRO A 118 5.98 6.14 -2.06
N GLU A 119 6.74 7.15 -2.47
CA GLU A 119 6.46 8.56 -2.14
C GLU A 119 5.56 9.24 -3.18
N THR A 120 5.57 8.75 -4.43
CA THR A 120 4.82 9.32 -5.54
C THR A 120 3.79 8.35 -6.11
N ALA A 121 2.78 8.87 -6.83
CA ALA A 121 1.81 8.04 -7.51
C ALA A 121 2.45 7.14 -8.58
N ARG A 122 3.51 7.62 -9.24
CA ARG A 122 4.28 6.84 -10.21
C ARG A 122 5.03 5.68 -9.55
N GLU A 123 5.74 5.96 -8.48
CA GLU A 123 6.43 4.92 -7.72
C GLU A 123 5.46 3.90 -7.16
N PHE A 124 4.29 4.34 -6.66
CA PHE A 124 3.24 3.44 -6.21
C PHE A 124 2.72 2.55 -7.34
N TYR A 125 2.53 3.11 -8.54
CA TYR A 125 2.14 2.32 -9.70
C TYR A 125 3.21 1.29 -10.06
N ASP A 126 4.47 1.72 -10.17
CA ASP A 126 5.58 0.83 -10.50
C ASP A 126 5.78 -0.24 -9.40
N PHE A 127 5.64 0.13 -8.13
CA PHE A 127 5.69 -0.76 -6.98
C PHE A 127 4.62 -1.85 -7.02
N THR A 128 3.38 -1.49 -7.37
CA THR A 128 2.25 -2.44 -7.39
C THR A 128 2.18 -3.27 -8.68
N HIS A 129 2.79 -2.81 -9.78
CA HIS A 129 2.79 -3.48 -11.09
C HIS A 129 4.15 -4.07 -11.46
N GLY A 130 5.10 -4.05 -10.54
CA GLY A 130 6.41 -4.65 -10.72
C GLY A 130 6.38 -6.17 -10.89
N SER A 131 7.54 -6.73 -11.15
CA SER A 131 7.70 -8.18 -11.31
C SER A 131 7.38 -8.91 -10.00
N THR A 132 6.55 -9.95 -10.08
CA THR A 132 6.23 -10.84 -8.96
C THR A 132 7.41 -11.73 -8.54
N GLU A 133 8.56 -11.60 -9.16
CA GLU A 133 9.71 -12.48 -8.95
C GLU A 133 10.57 -12.06 -7.76
N GLU A 134 10.44 -10.81 -7.27
CA GLU A 134 11.23 -10.30 -6.15
C GLU A 134 10.34 -9.92 -4.97
N LEU A 135 9.83 -10.94 -4.26
CA LEU A 135 9.17 -10.77 -2.96
C LEU A 135 10.19 -10.88 -1.80
N ALA A 136 11.42 -10.47 -2.07
CA ALA A 136 12.48 -10.34 -1.10
C ALA A 136 12.94 -8.87 -1.05
N VAL A 137 13.01 -8.32 0.16
CA VAL A 137 13.42 -6.93 0.42
C VAL A 137 14.62 -6.96 1.35
N THR A 138 15.73 -6.37 0.92
CA THR A 138 16.89 -6.14 1.80
C THR A 138 16.71 -4.79 2.50
N ILE A 139 16.59 -4.83 3.81
CA ILE A 139 16.54 -3.65 4.67
C ILE A 139 17.97 -3.23 4.99
N PRO A 140 18.42 -2.03 4.60
CA PRO A 140 19.78 -1.57 4.86
C PRO A 140 20.00 -1.34 6.35
N GLY A 141 20.97 -2.04 6.92
CA GLY A 141 21.16 -2.08 8.37
C GLY A 141 21.57 -0.74 8.97
N ASP A 142 22.46 0.00 8.28
CA ASP A 142 22.95 1.29 8.77
C ASP A 142 21.83 2.35 8.88
N GLU A 143 20.82 2.26 8.02
CA GLU A 143 19.68 3.18 8.01
C GLU A 143 18.58 2.72 8.96
N ALA A 144 18.21 1.45 8.87
CA ALA A 144 17.05 0.90 9.57
C ALA A 144 17.34 0.55 11.03
N PHE A 145 18.57 0.10 11.34
CA PHE A 145 18.98 -0.41 12.66
C PHE A 145 20.24 0.31 13.17
N PRO A 146 20.24 1.65 13.26
CA PRO A 146 21.46 2.41 13.59
C PRO A 146 21.97 2.17 15.00
N ASN A 147 21.11 1.72 15.91
CA ASN A 147 21.40 1.57 17.33
C ASN A 147 21.12 0.15 17.84
N GLN A 148 21.66 -0.19 19.00
CA GLN A 148 21.25 -1.38 19.76
C GLN A 148 19.94 -1.07 20.50
N SER A 149 18.82 -1.21 19.81
CA SER A 149 17.48 -0.98 20.32
C SER A 149 16.55 -2.14 19.93
N ALA A 150 15.32 -2.12 20.42
CA ALA A 150 14.30 -3.02 19.93
C ALA A 150 13.59 -2.38 18.73
N TYR A 151 13.38 -3.16 17.68
CA TYR A 151 12.70 -2.71 16.47
C TYR A 151 11.49 -3.59 16.17
N VAL A 152 10.48 -2.99 15.56
CA VAL A 152 9.32 -3.67 15.00
C VAL A 152 9.45 -3.63 13.49
N VAL A 153 9.46 -4.80 12.85
CA VAL A 153 9.44 -4.92 11.38
C VAL A 153 8.01 -5.28 10.97
N GLY A 154 7.32 -4.30 10.37
CA GLY A 154 6.02 -4.48 9.76
C GLY A 154 6.17 -4.94 8.31
N VAL A 155 5.44 -5.99 7.93
CA VAL A 155 5.47 -6.57 6.58
C VAL A 155 4.05 -6.68 6.05
N ALA A 156 3.78 -6.08 4.88
CA ALA A 156 2.48 -6.16 4.23
C ALA A 156 2.62 -6.59 2.78
N GLY A 157 2.04 -7.74 2.44
CA GLY A 157 1.91 -8.17 1.05
C GLY A 157 0.84 -7.35 0.33
N MET A 158 1.15 -6.87 -0.86
CA MET A 158 0.24 -6.08 -1.68
C MET A 158 -0.15 -6.84 -2.95
N LYS A 159 -1.43 -6.72 -3.31
CA LYS A 159 -1.99 -7.32 -4.53
C LYS A 159 -2.80 -6.25 -5.26
N HIS A 160 -2.54 -6.08 -6.55
CA HIS A 160 -3.36 -5.17 -7.36
C HIS A 160 -4.51 -5.92 -8.02
N THR A 161 -5.61 -5.22 -8.21
CA THR A 161 -6.80 -5.70 -8.91
C THR A 161 -6.85 -5.10 -10.30
N GLY A 162 -7.08 -5.92 -11.32
CA GLY A 162 -7.19 -5.44 -12.69
C GLY A 162 -8.43 -4.58 -12.94
N ALA A 163 -8.38 -3.76 -13.99
CA ALA A 163 -9.49 -2.87 -14.37
C ALA A 163 -10.81 -3.63 -14.72
N SER A 164 -10.75 -4.93 -14.94
CA SER A 164 -11.90 -5.78 -15.18
C SER A 164 -12.88 -5.84 -14.02
N ASP A 165 -12.40 -5.54 -12.81
CA ASP A 165 -13.23 -5.60 -11.59
C ASP A 165 -13.92 -4.26 -11.28
N LEU A 166 -13.59 -3.21 -12.05
CA LEU A 166 -14.20 -1.89 -11.88
C LEU A 166 -15.55 -1.82 -12.62
N THR A 167 -16.62 -1.61 -11.87
CA THR A 167 -17.96 -1.40 -12.42
C THR A 167 -18.31 0.07 -12.39
N ARG A 168 -18.48 0.69 -13.56
CA ARG A 168 -19.01 2.05 -13.70
C ARG A 168 -20.52 2.04 -13.52
N MET A 169 -21.01 2.84 -12.60
CA MET A 169 -22.44 2.91 -12.29
C MET A 169 -23.17 4.02 -13.05
N ASN A 170 -22.45 5.03 -13.54
CA ASN A 170 -23.01 6.08 -14.36
C ASN A 170 -21.98 6.54 -15.40
N THR A 171 -22.36 6.49 -16.67
CA THR A 171 -21.49 6.84 -17.82
C THR A 171 -21.97 8.12 -18.53
N ALA A 172 -22.86 8.90 -17.91
CA ALA A 172 -23.28 10.17 -18.45
C ALA A 172 -22.15 11.22 -18.25
N LEU A 173 -21.26 11.28 -19.22
CA LEU A 173 -20.42 12.44 -19.51
C LEU A 173 -20.95 13.08 -20.78
#